data_22f1512e50b20a20641598f41ce59989
#
_entry.id   22f1512e50b20a20641598f41ce59989
#
_cell.length_a   1.000
_cell.length_b   1.000
_cell.length_c   1.000
_cell.angle_alpha   90.00
_cell.angle_beta   90.00
_cell.angle_gamma   90.00
#
_symmetry.space_group_name_H-M   'P 1'
#
loop_
_entity.id
_entity.type
_entity.pdbx_description
1 polymer ?
#
loop_
_entity_poly.entity_id
_entity_poly.type
_entity_poly.pdbx_seq_one_letter_code
_entity_poly.pdbx_strand_id
1 'polypeptide(L)'
;MEELKLLGNRASPFSYRVLWALKHKGVKYEYVEEDLFNMSELLLRCNPIHKQIPVLVHAGKPLPESIIILEYIEDTWPQNPLLPLDPHERTMARFWIKFGEDKAPIFYKFFHTVGEEQVKGTKEAEELLKTIEEYGLGDQEFFGGEELGLTDIAYGWIACWLDVLAEAAGVEMLGPQSFPRLQAWAERFKQLPLIKDNLPDRHKMLTFFKSRREKIIAPAATT
;
A
#
# COMPACT_ATOMS: atom_id res chain seq x y z
N MET A 1 -26.65 7.11 10.19
CA MET A 1 -25.41 6.35 9.84
C MET A 1 -24.39 6.68 10.91
N GLU A 2 -23.71 5.68 11.43
CA GLU A 2 -22.64 5.91 12.40
C GLU A 2 -21.52 6.70 11.74
N GLU A 3 -20.89 7.59 12.50
CA GLU A 3 -19.80 8.43 12.02
C GLU A 3 -18.58 7.56 11.69
N LEU A 4 -18.05 7.70 10.48
CA LEU A 4 -16.85 7.00 10.01
C LEU A 4 -15.83 8.00 9.49
N LYS A 5 -14.63 7.98 10.06
CA LYS A 5 -13.52 8.85 9.64
C LYS A 5 -12.29 8.02 9.30
N LEU A 6 -11.63 8.40 8.22
CA LEU A 6 -10.32 7.86 7.85
C LEU A 6 -9.27 8.96 8.03
N LEU A 7 -8.42 8.80 9.04
CA LEU A 7 -7.22 9.63 9.21
C LEU A 7 -6.12 9.04 8.32
N GLY A 8 -5.60 9.83 7.41
CA GLY A 8 -4.65 9.34 6.42
C GLY A 8 -3.84 10.46 5.78
N ASN A 9 -2.96 10.08 4.85
CA ASN A 9 -2.19 11.04 4.05
C ASN A 9 -2.21 10.60 2.58
N ARG A 10 -2.38 11.55 1.67
CA ARG A 10 -2.52 11.27 0.23
C ARG A 10 -1.23 10.82 -0.46
N ALA A 11 -0.09 10.84 0.21
CA ALA A 11 1.14 10.22 -0.28
C ALA A 11 1.35 8.79 0.27
N SER A 12 0.50 8.33 1.22
CA SER A 12 0.67 7.04 1.89
C SER A 12 -0.03 5.90 1.16
N PRO A 13 0.69 4.87 0.69
CA PRO A 13 0.07 3.68 0.12
C PRO A 13 -0.85 2.95 1.11
N PHE A 14 -0.52 2.98 2.39
CA PHE A 14 -1.30 2.35 3.45
C PHE A 14 -2.67 3.03 3.65
N SER A 15 -2.75 4.36 3.52
CA SER A 15 -4.01 5.09 3.55
C SER A 15 -4.89 4.75 2.35
N TYR A 16 -4.28 4.55 1.18
CA TYR A 16 -5.01 4.19 -0.03
C TYR A 16 -5.61 2.79 0.02
N ARG A 17 -4.97 1.83 0.68
CA ARG A 17 -5.58 0.51 0.95
C ARG A 17 -6.98 0.67 1.54
N VAL A 18 -7.07 1.44 2.62
CA VAL A 18 -8.34 1.68 3.34
C VAL A 18 -9.32 2.49 2.49
N LEU A 19 -8.83 3.52 1.81
CA LEU A 19 -9.63 4.35 0.91
C LEU A 19 -10.29 3.51 -0.20
N TRP A 20 -9.51 2.67 -0.89
CA TRP A 20 -10.02 1.82 -1.95
C TRP A 20 -11.02 0.77 -1.42
N ALA A 21 -10.74 0.15 -0.29
CA ALA A 21 -11.65 -0.82 0.32
C ALA A 21 -12.99 -0.18 0.71
N LEU A 22 -13.00 0.98 1.38
CA LEU A 22 -14.23 1.70 1.74
C LEU A 22 -15.03 2.10 0.51
N LYS A 23 -14.38 2.57 -0.53
CA LYS A 23 -15.04 2.91 -1.79
C LYS A 23 -15.59 1.70 -2.52
N HIS A 24 -14.86 0.59 -2.54
CA HIS A 24 -15.33 -0.68 -3.11
C HIS A 24 -16.60 -1.18 -2.42
N LYS A 25 -16.66 -1.06 -1.11
CA LYS A 25 -17.84 -1.37 -0.30
C LYS A 25 -18.98 -0.34 -0.44
N GLY A 26 -18.75 0.79 -1.12
CA GLY A 26 -19.74 1.86 -1.23
C GLY A 26 -20.00 2.60 0.09
N VAL A 27 -19.08 2.53 1.03
CA VAL A 27 -19.20 3.10 2.37
C VAL A 27 -18.80 4.57 2.35
N LYS A 28 -19.66 5.43 2.90
CA LYS A 28 -19.37 6.87 3.05
C LYS A 28 -18.55 7.11 4.31
N TYR A 29 -17.53 7.95 4.19
CA TYR A 29 -16.63 8.33 5.29
C TYR A 29 -16.16 9.77 5.13
N GLU A 30 -15.75 10.38 6.23
CA GLU A 30 -15.01 11.64 6.26
C GLU A 30 -13.51 11.31 6.14
N TYR A 31 -12.81 11.95 5.21
CA TYR A 31 -11.36 11.83 5.10
C TYR A 31 -10.70 13.00 5.84
N VAL A 32 -9.82 12.67 6.79
CA VAL A 32 -9.05 13.64 7.57
C VAL A 32 -7.59 13.53 7.13
N GLU A 33 -7.10 14.58 6.48
CA GLU A 33 -5.70 14.64 6.04
C GLU A 33 -4.78 14.87 7.24
N GLU A 34 -3.74 14.04 7.37
CA GLU A 34 -2.73 14.13 8.43
C GLU A 34 -1.38 14.58 7.86
N ASP A 35 -0.75 15.52 8.55
CA ASP A 35 0.63 15.91 8.26
C ASP A 35 1.59 14.96 8.98
N LEU A 36 2.37 14.18 8.21
CA LEU A 36 3.31 13.21 8.77
C LEU A 36 4.50 13.84 9.50
N PHE A 37 4.72 15.15 9.34
CA PHE A 37 5.77 15.90 10.02
C PHE A 37 5.25 16.66 11.26
N ASN A 38 3.91 16.89 11.30
CA ASN A 38 3.24 17.57 12.41
C ASN A 38 1.90 16.91 12.69
N MET A 39 1.95 15.75 13.34
CA MET A 39 0.78 14.90 13.61
C MET A 39 -0.24 15.63 14.48
N SER A 40 -1.53 15.49 14.13
CA SER A 40 -2.62 16.09 14.88
C SER A 40 -2.80 15.46 16.26
N GLU A 41 -3.36 16.23 17.22
CA GLU A 41 -3.75 15.68 18.52
C GLU A 41 -4.80 14.55 18.36
N LEU A 42 -5.63 14.61 17.32
CA LEU A 42 -6.60 13.57 17.03
C LEU A 42 -5.90 12.26 16.70
N LEU A 43 -4.92 12.27 15.80
CA LEU A 43 -4.12 11.07 15.46
C LEU A 43 -3.42 10.51 16.68
N LEU A 44 -2.78 11.37 17.48
CA LEU A 44 -2.05 10.94 18.67
C LEU A 44 -2.96 10.31 19.74
N ARG A 45 -4.21 10.78 19.86
CA ARG A 45 -5.22 10.16 20.74
C ARG A 45 -5.75 8.84 20.17
N CYS A 46 -5.98 8.78 18.86
CA CYS A 46 -6.54 7.59 18.20
C CYS A 46 -5.53 6.45 18.05
N ASN A 47 -4.23 6.77 17.91
CA ASN A 47 -3.16 5.78 17.81
C ASN A 47 -1.95 6.17 18.68
N PRO A 48 -2.07 6.12 20.01
CA PRO A 48 -1.01 6.52 20.93
C PRO A 48 0.19 5.57 20.90
N ILE A 49 0.01 4.33 20.42
CA ILE A 49 1.03 3.28 20.42
C ILE A 49 2.01 3.49 19.26
N HIS A 50 1.49 3.48 18.04
CA HIS A 50 2.33 3.57 16.83
C HIS A 50 2.45 5.01 16.30
N LYS A 51 1.47 5.88 16.61
CA LYS A 51 1.42 7.28 16.13
C LYS A 51 1.53 7.37 14.61
N GLN A 52 0.88 6.45 13.90
CA GLN A 52 0.96 6.28 12.46
C GLN A 52 -0.43 6.28 11.83
N ILE A 53 -0.47 6.59 10.56
CA ILE A 53 -1.62 6.45 9.67
C ILE A 53 -1.52 5.15 8.85
N PRO A 54 -2.65 4.61 8.35
CA PRO A 54 -4.02 5.07 8.53
C PRO A 54 -4.60 4.71 9.90
N VAL A 55 -5.61 5.48 10.32
CA VAL A 55 -6.50 5.10 11.42
C VAL A 55 -7.93 5.25 10.93
N LEU A 56 -8.73 4.19 11.05
CA LEU A 56 -10.17 4.23 10.82
C LEU A 56 -10.87 4.47 12.17
N VAL A 57 -11.67 5.51 12.27
CA VAL A 57 -12.50 5.78 13.46
C VAL A 57 -13.94 5.48 13.11
N HIS A 58 -14.51 4.41 13.71
CA HIS A 58 -15.90 4.01 13.49
C HIS A 58 -16.68 4.14 14.79
N ALA A 59 -17.73 4.95 14.78
CA ALA A 59 -18.55 5.26 15.97
C ALA A 59 -17.69 5.66 17.19
N GLY A 60 -16.68 6.50 16.97
CA GLY A 60 -15.75 6.96 18.00
C GLY A 60 -14.67 5.95 18.43
N LYS A 61 -14.64 4.74 17.85
CA LYS A 61 -13.67 3.68 18.18
C LYS A 61 -12.55 3.68 17.12
N PRO A 62 -11.29 3.96 17.50
CA PRO A 62 -10.18 3.97 16.58
C PRO A 62 -9.64 2.57 16.29
N LEU A 63 -9.31 2.31 15.05
CA LEU A 63 -8.72 1.08 14.52
C LEU A 63 -7.45 1.45 13.75
N PRO A 64 -6.25 1.18 14.26
CA PRO A 64 -5.00 1.32 13.54
C PRO A 64 -4.67 0.06 12.73
N GLU A 65 -3.58 0.11 11.94
CA GLU A 65 -3.04 -0.93 11.10
C GLU A 65 -3.87 -1.21 9.83
N SER A 66 -3.31 -0.84 8.66
CA SER A 66 -4.05 -0.86 7.39
C SER A 66 -4.65 -2.23 7.06
N ILE A 67 -3.92 -3.32 7.30
CA ILE A 67 -4.42 -4.68 7.01
C ILE A 67 -5.51 -5.09 8.00
N ILE A 68 -5.37 -4.75 9.27
CA ILE A 68 -6.42 -5.01 10.27
C ILE A 68 -7.68 -4.21 9.93
N ILE A 69 -7.52 -2.97 9.46
CA ILE A 69 -8.64 -2.15 8.98
C ILE A 69 -9.31 -2.80 7.76
N LEU A 70 -8.56 -3.37 6.81
CA LEU A 70 -9.12 -4.07 5.66
C LEU A 70 -9.98 -5.28 6.09
N GLU A 71 -9.50 -6.10 7.02
CA GLU A 71 -10.26 -7.23 7.58
C GLU A 71 -11.53 -6.74 8.29
N TYR A 72 -11.43 -5.67 9.08
CA TYR A 72 -12.58 -5.06 9.74
C TYR A 72 -13.62 -4.56 8.74
N ILE A 73 -13.20 -3.92 7.65
CA ILE A 73 -14.08 -3.45 6.58
C ILE A 73 -14.79 -4.63 5.91
N GLU A 74 -14.05 -5.72 5.64
CA GLU A 74 -14.61 -6.94 5.04
C GLU A 74 -15.69 -7.56 5.91
N ASP A 75 -15.43 -7.68 7.20
CA ASP A 75 -16.37 -8.27 8.16
C ASP A 75 -17.58 -7.36 8.45
N THR A 76 -17.39 -6.04 8.49
CA THR A 76 -18.45 -5.07 8.84
C THR A 76 -19.40 -4.79 7.68
N TRP A 77 -18.88 -4.76 6.45
CA TRP A 77 -19.64 -4.49 5.22
C TRP A 77 -19.50 -5.64 4.23
N PRO A 78 -20.32 -6.69 4.34
CA PRO A 78 -20.17 -7.93 3.57
C PRO A 78 -20.50 -7.81 2.07
N GLN A 79 -21.16 -6.72 1.66
CA GLN A 79 -21.42 -6.48 0.23
C GLN A 79 -20.12 -6.27 -0.56
N ASN A 80 -20.11 -6.71 -1.82
CA ASN A 80 -18.93 -6.66 -2.69
C ASN A 80 -17.69 -7.27 -1.98
N PRO A 81 -17.69 -8.60 -1.71
CA PRO A 81 -16.63 -9.23 -0.95
C PRO A 81 -15.26 -9.10 -1.65
N LEU A 82 -14.23 -8.85 -0.86
CA LEU A 82 -12.83 -8.78 -1.31
C LEU A 82 -12.06 -10.06 -0.98
N LEU A 83 -12.63 -10.94 -0.16
CA LEU A 83 -12.09 -12.25 0.16
C LEU A 83 -12.97 -13.34 -0.44
N PRO A 84 -12.37 -14.42 -0.97
CA PRO A 84 -13.13 -15.55 -1.49
C PRO A 84 -13.95 -16.24 -0.40
N LEU A 85 -15.01 -16.96 -0.80
CA LEU A 85 -15.85 -17.71 0.14
C LEU A 85 -15.16 -19.00 0.63
N ASP A 86 -14.35 -19.62 -0.22
CA ASP A 86 -13.62 -20.84 0.14
C ASP A 86 -12.60 -20.56 1.25
N PRO A 87 -12.59 -21.34 2.35
CA PRO A 87 -11.70 -21.11 3.48
C PRO A 87 -10.21 -21.24 3.13
N HIS A 88 -9.85 -22.14 2.20
CA HIS A 88 -8.46 -22.32 1.79
C HIS A 88 -7.98 -21.11 0.97
N GLU A 89 -8.76 -20.67 -0.01
CA GLU A 89 -8.46 -19.50 -0.82
C GLU A 89 -8.35 -18.23 0.03
N ARG A 90 -9.28 -18.04 1.00
CA ARG A 90 -9.19 -16.96 2.00
C ARG A 90 -7.89 -17.00 2.81
N THR A 91 -7.46 -18.20 3.18
CA THR A 91 -6.21 -18.38 3.92
C THR A 91 -5.02 -18.04 3.04
N MET A 92 -5.02 -18.44 1.78
CA MET A 92 -3.96 -18.11 0.82
C MET A 92 -3.89 -16.60 0.53
N ALA A 93 -5.03 -15.93 0.41
CA ALA A 93 -5.06 -14.47 0.29
C ALA A 93 -4.37 -13.79 1.50
N ARG A 94 -4.71 -14.21 2.73
CA ARG A 94 -4.07 -13.71 3.94
C ARG A 94 -2.58 -14.06 4.04
N PHE A 95 -2.20 -15.25 3.58
CA PHE A 95 -0.78 -15.64 3.50
C PHE A 95 0.01 -14.67 2.63
N TRP A 96 -0.48 -14.35 1.42
CA TRP A 96 0.20 -13.42 0.52
C TRP A 96 0.25 -12.00 1.09
N ILE A 97 -0.84 -11.52 1.70
CA ILE A 97 -0.84 -10.23 2.39
C ILE A 97 0.23 -10.20 3.49
N LYS A 98 0.25 -11.24 4.35
CA LYS A 98 1.25 -11.36 5.43
C LYS A 98 2.68 -11.44 4.88
N PHE A 99 2.89 -12.19 3.81
CA PHE A 99 4.19 -12.27 3.13
C PHE A 99 4.66 -10.88 2.70
N GLY A 100 3.80 -10.09 2.05
CA GLY A 100 4.13 -8.73 1.63
C GLY A 100 4.47 -7.79 2.79
N GLU A 101 3.71 -7.86 3.88
CA GLU A 101 3.97 -7.06 5.09
C GLU A 101 5.31 -7.41 5.75
N ASP A 102 5.61 -8.71 5.91
CA ASP A 102 6.86 -9.18 6.50
C ASP A 102 8.09 -8.80 5.66
N LYS A 103 7.92 -8.71 4.34
CA LYS A 103 8.97 -8.37 3.39
C LYS A 103 9.05 -6.88 3.03
N ALA A 104 8.11 -6.08 3.50
CA ALA A 104 8.08 -4.64 3.23
C ALA A 104 9.42 -3.91 3.52
N PRO A 105 10.17 -4.21 4.60
CA PRO A 105 11.47 -3.58 4.83
C PRO A 105 12.49 -3.80 3.70
N ILE A 106 12.45 -4.95 3.02
CA ILE A 106 13.35 -5.25 1.90
C ILE A 106 13.01 -4.35 0.71
N PHE A 107 11.72 -4.16 0.41
CA PHE A 107 11.28 -3.25 -0.65
C PHE A 107 11.68 -1.80 -0.42
N TYR A 108 11.79 -1.35 0.82
CA TYR A 108 12.20 0.01 1.13
C TYR A 108 13.71 0.21 1.22
N LYS A 109 14.50 -0.88 1.23
CA LYS A 109 15.95 -0.81 1.43
C LYS A 109 16.62 0.02 0.33
N PHE A 110 16.28 -0.20 -0.95
CA PHE A 110 16.85 0.59 -2.05
C PHE A 110 16.55 2.09 -1.96
N PHE A 111 15.41 2.41 -1.34
CA PHE A 111 14.99 3.80 -1.16
C PHE A 111 15.71 4.49 -0.01
N HIS A 112 16.14 3.74 1.01
CA HIS A 112 16.77 4.26 2.23
C HIS A 112 18.31 4.20 2.20
N THR A 113 18.90 3.63 1.16
CA THR A 113 20.35 3.44 1.07
C THR A 113 20.92 4.07 -0.20
N VAL A 114 22.26 4.14 -0.30
CA VAL A 114 23.02 4.62 -1.44
C VAL A 114 24.19 3.69 -1.74
N GLY A 115 24.80 3.80 -2.96
CA GLY A 115 25.96 3.03 -3.34
C GLY A 115 25.70 1.52 -3.38
N GLU A 116 26.66 0.73 -2.88
CA GLU A 116 26.60 -0.74 -2.92
C GLU A 116 25.38 -1.33 -2.17
N GLU A 117 25.02 -0.74 -1.04
CA GLU A 117 23.85 -1.18 -0.26
C GLU A 117 22.53 -0.92 -1.02
N GLN A 118 22.45 0.16 -1.79
CA GLN A 118 21.30 0.42 -2.66
C GLN A 118 21.22 -0.63 -3.78
N VAL A 119 22.33 -0.92 -4.46
CA VAL A 119 22.37 -1.96 -5.49
C VAL A 119 21.95 -3.32 -4.95
N LYS A 120 22.44 -3.68 -3.76
CA LYS A 120 22.04 -4.91 -3.08
C LYS A 120 20.55 -4.91 -2.72
N GLY A 121 20.05 -3.81 -2.15
CA GLY A 121 18.63 -3.67 -1.81
C GLY A 121 17.72 -3.74 -3.03
N THR A 122 18.13 -3.19 -4.18
CA THR A 122 17.40 -3.29 -5.45
C THR A 122 17.27 -4.75 -5.89
N LYS A 123 18.38 -5.50 -5.91
CA LYS A 123 18.36 -6.93 -6.27
C LYS A 123 17.49 -7.77 -5.33
N GLU A 124 17.59 -7.54 -4.02
CA GLU A 124 16.75 -8.23 -3.03
C GLU A 124 15.25 -7.94 -3.26
N ALA A 125 14.90 -6.70 -3.62
CA ALA A 125 13.52 -6.34 -3.96
C ALA A 125 13.05 -6.97 -5.27
N GLU A 126 13.90 -7.05 -6.30
CA GLU A 126 13.61 -7.74 -7.57
C GLU A 126 13.34 -9.23 -7.37
N GLU A 127 14.13 -9.92 -6.53
CA GLU A 127 13.91 -11.33 -6.18
C GLU A 127 12.55 -11.55 -5.48
N LEU A 128 12.14 -10.60 -4.64
CA LEU A 128 10.82 -10.65 -4.02
C LEU A 128 9.70 -10.41 -5.01
N LEU A 129 9.85 -9.44 -5.93
CA LEU A 129 8.88 -9.20 -7.00
C LEU A 129 8.72 -10.44 -7.87
N LYS A 130 9.82 -11.13 -8.19
CA LYS A 130 9.78 -12.38 -8.92
C LYS A 130 9.00 -13.47 -8.16
N THR A 131 9.22 -13.59 -6.86
CA THR A 131 8.47 -14.53 -6.01
C THR A 131 6.98 -14.20 -6.01
N ILE A 132 6.63 -12.92 -5.89
CA ILE A 132 5.23 -12.45 -5.93
C ILE A 132 4.60 -12.72 -7.31
N GLU A 133 5.34 -12.49 -8.39
CA GLU A 133 4.88 -12.75 -9.75
C GLU A 133 4.65 -14.24 -10.00
N GLU A 134 5.63 -15.09 -9.66
CA GLU A 134 5.61 -16.51 -9.99
C GLU A 134 4.62 -17.30 -9.15
N TYR A 135 4.59 -17.03 -7.84
CA TYR A 135 3.86 -17.86 -6.88
C TYR A 135 2.63 -17.16 -6.29
N GLY A 136 2.61 -15.82 -6.25
CA GLY A 136 1.49 -15.05 -5.73
C GLY A 136 0.43 -14.77 -6.78
N LEU A 137 0.82 -14.11 -7.86
CA LEU A 137 -0.06 -13.79 -8.97
C LEU A 137 -0.25 -14.99 -9.89
N GLY A 138 0.83 -15.71 -10.23
CA GLY A 138 0.80 -16.81 -11.18
C GLY A 138 0.34 -16.34 -12.56
N ASP A 139 -0.58 -17.09 -13.16
CA ASP A 139 -1.20 -16.77 -14.45
C ASP A 139 -2.56 -16.07 -14.31
N GLN A 140 -2.90 -15.62 -13.09
CA GLN A 140 -4.17 -14.96 -12.81
C GLN A 140 -4.18 -13.49 -13.27
N GLU A 141 -5.38 -12.96 -13.48
CA GLU A 141 -5.56 -11.54 -13.81
C GLU A 141 -5.36 -10.64 -12.58
N PHE A 142 -5.80 -11.10 -11.41
CA PHE A 142 -5.64 -10.51 -10.10
C PHE A 142 -5.19 -11.57 -9.11
N PHE A 143 -4.65 -11.17 -7.96
CA PHE A 143 -4.27 -12.09 -6.89
C PHE A 143 -5.47 -12.89 -6.33
N GLY A 144 -6.68 -12.37 -6.51
CA GLY A 144 -7.94 -13.05 -6.18
C GLY A 144 -8.55 -13.88 -7.31
N GLY A 145 -7.87 -14.00 -8.47
CA GLY A 145 -8.39 -14.70 -9.66
C GLY A 145 -8.82 -13.74 -10.78
N GLU A 146 -10.10 -13.75 -11.16
CA GLU A 146 -10.62 -12.91 -12.23
C GLU A 146 -11.06 -11.51 -11.78
N GLU A 147 -11.25 -11.31 -10.48
CA GLU A 147 -11.75 -10.07 -9.89
C GLU A 147 -10.80 -9.50 -8.84
N LEU A 148 -10.96 -8.20 -8.58
CA LEU A 148 -10.24 -7.48 -7.54
C LEU A 148 -10.47 -8.12 -6.18
N GLY A 149 -9.38 -8.53 -5.51
CA GLY A 149 -9.40 -9.10 -4.17
C GLY A 149 -8.68 -8.24 -3.13
N LEU A 150 -8.74 -8.69 -1.87
CA LEU A 150 -8.08 -8.01 -0.74
C LEU A 150 -6.56 -7.95 -0.93
N THR A 151 -5.98 -8.99 -1.51
CA THR A 151 -4.54 -9.07 -1.81
C THR A 151 -4.13 -8.01 -2.84
N ASP A 152 -4.96 -7.77 -3.86
CA ASP A 152 -4.71 -6.73 -4.85
C ASP A 152 -4.69 -5.33 -4.21
N ILE A 153 -5.63 -5.07 -3.31
CA ILE A 153 -5.67 -3.81 -2.55
C ILE A 153 -4.42 -3.69 -1.66
N ALA A 154 -4.02 -4.77 -0.99
CA ALA A 154 -2.82 -4.78 -0.16
C ALA A 154 -1.54 -4.54 -0.97
N TYR A 155 -1.46 -5.08 -2.19
CA TYR A 155 -0.33 -4.92 -3.11
C TYR A 155 -0.45 -3.74 -4.07
N GLY A 156 -1.54 -3.00 -4.06
CA GLY A 156 -1.75 -1.83 -4.93
C GLY A 156 -0.64 -0.78 -4.88
N TRP A 157 0.18 -0.78 -3.81
CA TRP A 157 1.37 0.06 -3.72
C TRP A 157 2.44 -0.34 -4.77
N ILE A 158 2.54 -1.60 -5.17
CA ILE A 158 3.44 -2.04 -6.24
C ILE A 158 3.01 -1.39 -7.56
N ALA A 159 1.70 -1.39 -7.84
CA ALA A 159 1.16 -0.80 -9.05
C ALA A 159 1.30 0.72 -9.13
N CYS A 160 1.20 1.44 -8.01
CA CYS A 160 1.03 2.89 -8.01
C CYS A 160 2.19 3.67 -7.36
N TRP A 161 3.01 3.07 -6.50
CA TRP A 161 4.09 3.75 -5.77
C TRP A 161 5.49 3.25 -6.12
N LEU A 162 5.63 1.99 -6.53
CA LEU A 162 6.96 1.40 -6.69
C LEU A 162 7.80 2.12 -7.76
N ASP A 163 7.21 2.47 -8.88
CA ASP A 163 7.88 3.24 -9.94
C ASP A 163 8.27 4.66 -9.48
N VAL A 164 7.42 5.29 -8.67
CA VAL A 164 7.70 6.63 -8.10
C VAL A 164 8.84 6.57 -7.08
N LEU A 165 8.86 5.53 -6.24
CA LEU A 165 9.96 5.30 -5.29
C LEU A 165 11.26 5.00 -6.02
N ALA A 166 11.21 4.18 -7.06
CA ALA A 166 12.36 3.83 -7.89
C ALA A 166 12.91 5.07 -8.60
N GLU A 167 12.06 5.89 -9.24
CA GLU A 167 12.46 7.15 -9.86
C GLU A 167 13.06 8.13 -8.86
N ALA A 168 12.45 8.27 -7.66
CA ALA A 168 12.99 9.12 -6.60
C ALA A 168 14.34 8.62 -6.07
N ALA A 169 14.59 7.32 -6.13
CA ALA A 169 15.85 6.69 -5.73
C ALA A 169 16.91 6.65 -6.85
N GLY A 170 16.52 6.95 -8.09
CA GLY A 170 17.41 6.86 -9.27
C GLY A 170 17.73 5.42 -9.65
N VAL A 171 16.80 4.49 -9.42
CA VAL A 171 16.91 3.07 -9.81
C VAL A 171 15.75 2.70 -10.74
N GLU A 172 15.92 1.64 -11.53
CA GLU A 172 14.88 1.04 -12.35
C GLU A 172 14.45 -0.31 -11.71
N MET A 173 13.16 -0.55 -11.53
CA MET A 173 12.67 -1.76 -10.86
C MET A 173 11.63 -2.54 -11.66
N LEU A 174 10.63 -1.89 -12.20
CA LEU A 174 9.56 -2.56 -12.95
C LEU A 174 9.76 -2.38 -14.47
N GLY A 175 10.83 -2.98 -15.00
CA GLY A 175 11.02 -3.02 -16.45
C GLY A 175 10.04 -3.99 -17.12
N PRO A 176 9.53 -3.65 -18.34
CA PRO A 176 8.54 -4.48 -19.04
C PRO A 176 9.01 -5.90 -19.37
N GLN A 177 10.31 -6.11 -19.38
CA GLN A 177 10.91 -7.42 -19.67
C GLN A 177 11.18 -8.25 -18.41
N SER A 178 11.23 -7.60 -17.22
CA SER A 178 11.62 -8.27 -15.98
C SER A 178 10.43 -8.93 -15.27
N PHE A 179 9.24 -8.29 -15.31
CA PHE A 179 8.04 -8.72 -14.57
C PHE A 179 6.78 -8.53 -15.44
N PRO A 180 6.63 -9.29 -16.55
CA PRO A 180 5.55 -9.06 -17.51
C PRO A 180 4.16 -9.26 -16.93
N ARG A 181 3.97 -10.24 -16.02
CA ARG A 181 2.67 -10.51 -15.40
C ARG A 181 2.31 -9.47 -14.34
N LEU A 182 3.26 -9.10 -13.48
CA LEU A 182 3.05 -8.00 -12.50
C LEU A 182 2.79 -6.68 -13.19
N GLN A 183 3.45 -6.40 -14.32
CA GLN A 183 3.19 -5.20 -15.09
C GLN A 183 1.78 -5.22 -15.70
N ALA A 184 1.38 -6.33 -16.32
CA ALA A 184 0.03 -6.49 -16.86
C ALA A 184 -1.04 -6.34 -15.76
N TRP A 185 -0.81 -6.94 -14.59
CA TRP A 185 -1.65 -6.77 -13.42
C TRP A 185 -1.70 -5.29 -12.96
N ALA A 186 -0.56 -4.64 -12.85
CA ALA A 186 -0.49 -3.24 -12.40
C ALA A 186 -1.25 -2.29 -13.35
N GLU A 187 -1.13 -2.50 -14.67
CA GLU A 187 -1.89 -1.74 -15.66
C GLU A 187 -3.39 -2.01 -15.53
N ARG A 188 -3.80 -3.28 -15.39
CA ARG A 188 -5.20 -3.66 -15.20
C ARG A 188 -5.76 -3.08 -13.89
N PHE A 189 -5.01 -3.19 -12.79
CA PHE A 189 -5.38 -2.61 -11.51
C PHE A 189 -5.63 -1.10 -11.61
N LYS A 190 -4.72 -0.35 -12.24
CA LYS A 190 -4.85 1.11 -12.44
C LYS A 190 -6.03 1.50 -13.34
N GLN A 191 -6.49 0.60 -14.23
CA GLN A 191 -7.63 0.88 -15.11
C GLN A 191 -9.00 0.58 -14.47
N LEU A 192 -9.05 -0.13 -13.35
CA LEU A 192 -10.31 -0.30 -12.62
C LEU A 192 -10.90 1.08 -12.28
N PRO A 193 -12.19 1.35 -12.58
CA PRO A 193 -12.80 2.67 -12.33
C PRO A 193 -12.59 3.15 -10.89
N LEU A 194 -12.78 2.25 -9.92
CA LEU A 194 -12.53 2.50 -8.51
C LEU A 194 -11.12 3.04 -8.24
N ILE A 195 -10.12 2.45 -8.86
CA ILE A 195 -8.70 2.82 -8.66
C ILE A 195 -8.38 4.06 -9.47
N LYS A 196 -8.71 4.07 -10.76
CA LYS A 196 -8.44 5.17 -11.70
C LYS A 196 -8.94 6.53 -11.21
N ASP A 197 -10.19 6.56 -10.71
CA ASP A 197 -10.81 7.79 -10.21
C ASP A 197 -10.25 8.25 -8.85
N ASN A 198 -9.42 7.42 -8.23
CA ASN A 198 -8.82 7.64 -6.92
C ASN A 198 -7.30 7.39 -6.90
N LEU A 199 -6.65 7.52 -8.04
CA LEU A 199 -5.18 7.46 -8.08
C LEU A 199 -4.57 8.67 -7.36
N PRO A 200 -3.46 8.46 -6.64
CA PRO A 200 -2.70 9.57 -6.10
C PRO A 200 -2.06 10.40 -7.23
N ASP A 201 -1.88 11.68 -6.98
CA ASP A 201 -1.18 12.58 -7.91
C ASP A 201 0.31 12.20 -7.98
N ARG A 202 0.71 11.62 -9.11
CA ARG A 202 2.08 11.13 -9.34
C ARG A 202 3.14 12.22 -9.15
N HIS A 203 2.87 13.45 -9.61
CA HIS A 203 3.82 14.55 -9.50
C HIS A 203 4.02 14.96 -8.04
N LYS A 204 2.94 15.08 -7.28
CA LYS A 204 3.00 15.37 -5.84
C LYS A 204 3.70 14.26 -5.07
N MET A 205 3.41 12.99 -5.39
CA MET A 205 4.11 11.86 -4.80
C MET A 205 5.61 11.91 -5.06
N LEU A 206 6.00 12.11 -6.32
CA LEU A 206 7.42 12.16 -6.69
C LEU A 206 8.16 13.28 -5.96
N THR A 207 7.57 14.47 -5.90
CA THR A 207 8.13 15.61 -5.15
C THR A 207 8.28 15.27 -3.67
N PHE A 208 7.26 14.67 -3.07
CA PHE A 208 7.28 14.25 -1.67
C PHE A 208 8.38 13.21 -1.41
N PHE A 209 8.47 12.15 -2.23
CA PHE A 209 9.45 11.09 -2.02
C PHE A 209 10.88 11.52 -2.33
N LYS A 210 11.12 12.40 -3.30
CA LYS A 210 12.44 13.00 -3.52
C LYS A 210 12.90 13.78 -2.28
N SER A 211 12.07 14.68 -1.78
CA SER A 211 12.38 15.45 -0.56
C SER A 211 12.58 14.56 0.67
N ARG A 212 11.74 13.50 0.81
CA ARG A 212 11.90 12.54 1.91
C ARG A 212 13.21 11.78 1.82
N ARG A 213 13.57 11.29 0.61
CA ARG A 213 14.82 10.57 0.39
C ARG A 213 16.04 11.44 0.70
N GLU A 214 16.07 12.70 0.22
CA GLU A 214 17.16 13.64 0.53
C GLU A 214 17.42 13.74 2.04
N LYS A 215 16.35 13.81 2.83
CA LYS A 215 16.46 13.85 4.31
C LYS A 215 16.98 12.54 4.91
N ILE A 216 16.60 11.39 4.32
CA ILE A 216 17.01 10.06 4.81
C ILE A 216 18.49 9.80 4.53
N ILE A 217 18.97 10.15 3.34
CA ILE A 217 20.35 9.88 2.90
C ILE A 217 21.34 11.01 3.27
N ALA A 218 20.84 12.14 3.77
CA ALA A 218 21.69 13.21 4.24
C ALA A 218 22.60 12.69 5.36
N PRO A 219 23.92 12.97 5.33
CA PRO A 219 24.79 12.63 6.43
C PRO A 219 24.26 13.30 7.71
N ALA A 220 24.24 12.54 8.83
CA ALA A 220 23.86 13.09 10.11
C ALA A 220 24.72 14.35 10.35
N ALA A 221 24.05 15.50 10.58
CA ALA A 221 24.77 16.71 10.90
C ALA A 221 25.64 16.42 12.14
N THR A 222 26.95 16.43 11.96
CA THR A 222 27.91 16.32 13.04
C THR A 222 27.71 17.54 13.96
N THR A 223 26.99 17.34 15.05
CA THR A 223 26.90 18.28 16.18
C THR A 223 28.11 18.09 17.10
#